data_a1e78def86a50b403300f31ad5ff9cc6
#
_entry.id   a1e78def86a50b403300f31ad5ff9cc6
#
_cell.length_a   1.000
_cell.length_b   1.000
_cell.length_c   1.000
_cell.angle_alpha   90.00
_cell.angle_beta   90.00
_cell.angle_gamma   90.00
#
_symmetry.space_group_name_H-M   'P 1'
#
loop_
_entity.id
_entity.type
_entity.pdbx_description
1 polymer ?
#
loop_
_entity_poly.entity_id
_entity_poly.type
_entity_poly.pdbx_seq_one_letter_code
_entity_poly.pdbx_strand_id
1 'polypeptide(L)'
;MQQTHFNIESKKGFYPYLSAQFLSALADNALLFAAIALLAEMNAPTWHQPLLLQFFVLAYILLAPFVGAFADSRPKGQVMFLSNGIKLFGCLAMFFGMEPLYAYGIVGIGAATYSPAKYGILTELLPKEYLVAANGWVEGLTVAAIILGAIVGGLLAKFDVQMAILIIAVLYLLAAIFNRYIPTLPINHKIKSKNPWSLLKDFYFSFAKLAKDRLGQLSLAVTTLFWGAGATLRLVIIAWAAFALNFEIDKATQLSAVVAFGVAIGSVIAARYISMTNSVKVLPLGVLMGIFVCSMVFVSSWEYAALLLLFIGIFSGMLIVPLNALLQHRGHILIGSGHSIAAQNFSENLGILILSGAYTLMVKYGLPINGIVFIFGLFVLMAMVIASIYYSQDNQ
;
A
#
# COMPACT_ATOMS: atom_id res chain seq x y z
N MET A 1 -17.83 -12.77 -26.45
CA MET A 1 -16.89 -12.09 -25.52
C MET A 1 -16.55 -10.73 -26.10
N GLN A 2 -17.32 -9.69 -25.75
CA GLN A 2 -16.97 -8.33 -26.13
C GLN A 2 -15.82 -7.90 -25.21
N GLN A 3 -14.63 -7.82 -25.76
CA GLN A 3 -13.53 -7.05 -25.18
C GLN A 3 -13.99 -5.58 -25.19
N THR A 4 -14.57 -5.13 -24.09
CA THR A 4 -14.77 -3.70 -23.87
C THR A 4 -13.37 -3.11 -23.71
N HIS A 5 -12.80 -2.59 -24.81
CA HIS A 5 -11.63 -1.75 -24.75
C HIS A 5 -11.94 -0.65 -23.73
N PHE A 6 -11.10 -0.57 -22.69
CA PHE A 6 -11.13 0.50 -21.71
C PHE A 6 -10.92 1.81 -22.48
N ASN A 7 -12.01 2.43 -22.91
CA ASN A 7 -11.95 3.69 -23.63
C ASN A 7 -11.78 4.81 -22.61
N ILE A 8 -10.51 5.12 -22.36
CA ILE A 8 -10.04 6.11 -21.38
C ILE A 8 -10.43 7.53 -21.81
N GLU A 9 -10.66 7.77 -23.11
CA GLU A 9 -10.97 9.10 -23.65
C GLU A 9 -12.29 9.70 -23.14
N SER A 10 -13.22 8.88 -22.69
CA SER A 10 -14.52 9.36 -22.15
C SER A 10 -14.45 9.83 -20.68
N LYS A 11 -13.30 9.71 -19.99
CA LYS A 11 -13.20 9.92 -18.54
C LYS A 11 -12.28 11.07 -18.19
N LYS A 12 -12.77 12.29 -18.44
CA LYS A 12 -12.17 13.53 -17.96
C LYS A 12 -11.83 13.39 -16.46
N GLY A 13 -10.55 13.47 -16.11
CA GLY A 13 -10.08 13.40 -14.72
C GLY A 13 -9.29 12.15 -14.35
N PHE A 14 -9.35 11.05 -15.09
CA PHE A 14 -8.61 9.83 -14.75
C PHE A 14 -7.09 10.00 -14.91
N TYR A 15 -6.64 10.64 -16.00
CA TYR A 15 -5.20 10.92 -16.18
C TYR A 15 -4.64 11.92 -15.16
N PRO A 16 -5.28 13.09 -14.90
CA PRO A 16 -4.87 13.96 -13.80
C PRO A 16 -4.82 13.23 -12.45
N TYR A 17 -5.78 12.35 -12.17
CA TYR A 17 -5.77 11.53 -10.99
C TYR A 17 -4.55 10.60 -10.95
N LEU A 18 -4.26 9.85 -12.03
CA LEU A 18 -3.10 8.96 -12.08
C LEU A 18 -1.78 9.72 -11.95
N SER A 19 -1.66 10.90 -12.59
CA SER A 19 -0.48 11.76 -12.50
C SER A 19 -0.28 12.28 -11.08
N ALA A 20 -1.33 12.78 -10.43
CA ALA A 20 -1.28 13.26 -9.06
C ALA A 20 -0.90 12.15 -8.09
N GLN A 21 -1.49 10.95 -8.25
CA GLN A 21 -1.22 9.78 -7.42
C GLN A 21 0.24 9.32 -7.59
N PHE A 22 0.72 9.23 -8.82
CA PHE A 22 2.10 8.82 -9.10
C PHE A 22 3.11 9.79 -8.49
N LEU A 23 2.95 11.11 -8.74
CA LEU A 23 3.85 12.15 -8.21
C LEU A 23 3.82 12.18 -6.68
N SER A 24 2.64 12.06 -6.07
CA SER A 24 2.51 12.02 -4.61
C SER A 24 3.21 10.80 -4.00
N ALA A 25 3.03 9.61 -4.60
CA ALA A 25 3.68 8.38 -4.15
C ALA A 25 5.20 8.40 -4.39
N LEU A 26 5.64 8.97 -5.53
CA LEU A 26 7.05 9.19 -5.83
C LEU A 26 7.71 10.09 -4.77
N ALA A 27 7.05 11.20 -4.43
CA ALA A 27 7.53 12.14 -3.42
C ALA A 27 7.57 11.50 -2.02
N ASP A 28 6.54 10.73 -1.62
CA ASP A 28 6.49 10.01 -0.34
C ASP A 28 7.71 9.07 -0.18
N ASN A 29 8.03 8.31 -1.23
CA ASN A 29 9.15 7.37 -1.20
C ASN A 29 10.51 8.06 -1.31
N ALA A 30 10.64 9.11 -2.13
CA ALA A 30 11.87 9.88 -2.24
C ALA A 30 12.21 10.60 -0.92
N LEU A 31 11.18 11.15 -0.24
CA LEU A 31 11.37 11.86 1.02
C LEU A 31 11.85 10.93 2.14
N LEU A 32 11.43 9.66 2.15
CA LEU A 32 11.94 8.69 3.11
C LEU A 32 13.46 8.59 3.05
N PHE A 33 14.02 8.46 1.84
CA PHE A 33 15.47 8.35 1.66
C PHE A 33 16.20 9.66 1.95
N ALA A 34 15.61 10.81 1.59
CA ALA A 34 16.15 12.11 1.97
C ALA A 34 16.14 12.32 3.49
N ALA A 35 15.07 11.90 4.18
CA ALA A 35 14.99 11.98 5.64
C ALA A 35 16.01 11.06 6.34
N ILE A 36 16.24 9.85 5.80
CA ILE A 36 17.30 8.95 6.29
C ILE A 36 18.67 9.59 6.12
N ALA A 37 18.95 10.20 4.97
CA ALA A 37 20.20 10.90 4.73
C ALA A 37 20.39 12.10 5.66
N LEU A 38 19.31 12.88 5.90
CA LEU A 38 19.34 14.02 6.83
C LEU A 38 19.63 13.56 8.26
N LEU A 39 19.03 12.46 8.72
CA LEU A 39 19.35 11.87 10.04
C LEU A 39 20.82 11.45 10.12
N ALA A 40 21.40 10.93 9.03
CA ALA A 40 22.82 10.58 9.00
C ALA A 40 23.73 11.82 9.06
N GLU A 41 23.41 12.91 8.34
CA GLU A 41 24.13 14.19 8.44
C GLU A 41 24.07 14.80 9.85
N MET A 42 22.93 14.65 10.53
CA MET A 42 22.74 15.10 11.91
C MET A 42 23.44 14.20 12.94
N ASN A 43 24.12 13.12 12.52
CA ASN A 43 24.67 12.11 13.41
C ASN A 43 23.63 11.52 14.37
N ALA A 44 22.38 11.42 13.95
CA ALA A 44 21.31 10.85 14.75
C ALA A 44 21.55 9.36 15.02
N PRO A 45 21.10 8.83 16.18
CA PRO A 45 21.19 7.41 16.48
C PRO A 45 20.56 6.54 15.38
N THR A 46 21.18 5.42 15.03
CA THR A 46 20.73 4.55 13.91
C THR A 46 19.30 4.03 14.08
N TRP A 47 18.80 3.92 15.31
CA TRP A 47 17.43 3.52 15.61
C TRP A 47 16.36 4.56 15.23
N HIS A 48 16.75 5.81 14.92
CA HIS A 48 15.81 6.82 14.37
C HIS A 48 15.34 6.47 12.95
N GLN A 49 16.14 5.76 12.15
CA GLN A 49 15.74 5.42 10.78
C GLN A 49 14.47 4.54 10.72
N PRO A 50 14.34 3.42 11.46
CA PRO A 50 13.08 2.67 11.48
C PRO A 50 11.92 3.45 12.12
N LEU A 51 12.17 4.40 13.01
CA LEU A 51 11.14 5.26 13.60
C LEU A 51 10.45 6.15 12.56
N LEU A 52 11.14 6.59 11.50
CA LEU A 52 10.50 7.34 10.41
C LEU A 52 9.26 6.60 9.89
N LEU A 53 9.43 5.31 9.56
CA LEU A 53 8.32 4.48 9.09
C LEU A 53 7.22 4.31 10.15
N GLN A 54 7.60 4.18 11.43
CA GLN A 54 6.62 4.05 12.50
C GLN A 54 5.79 5.32 12.69
N PHE A 55 6.40 6.51 12.62
CA PHE A 55 5.69 7.78 12.67
C PHE A 55 4.71 7.95 11.50
N PHE A 56 5.11 7.47 10.32
CA PHE A 56 4.26 7.47 9.13
C PHE A 56 3.07 6.52 9.29
N VAL A 57 3.30 5.26 9.68
CA VAL A 57 2.27 4.22 9.87
C VAL A 57 1.31 4.56 11.00
N LEU A 58 1.83 5.15 12.09
CA LEU A 58 1.02 5.53 13.24
C LEU A 58 -0.09 6.51 12.86
N ALA A 59 0.17 7.43 11.92
CA ALA A 59 -0.84 8.34 11.41
C ALA A 59 -2.04 7.60 10.78
N TYR A 60 -1.80 6.52 10.05
CA TYR A 60 -2.88 5.71 9.46
C TYR A 60 -3.75 5.03 10.51
N ILE A 61 -3.16 4.55 11.60
CA ILE A 61 -3.89 3.88 12.67
C ILE A 61 -4.70 4.89 13.49
N LEU A 62 -4.05 5.97 13.93
CA LEU A 62 -4.68 6.97 14.81
C LEU A 62 -5.76 7.79 14.09
N LEU A 63 -5.56 8.08 12.81
CA LEU A 63 -6.48 8.92 12.05
C LEU A 63 -7.57 8.15 11.33
N ALA A 64 -7.51 6.81 11.27
CA ALA A 64 -8.50 5.97 10.57
C ALA A 64 -9.96 6.34 10.86
N PRO A 65 -10.38 6.59 12.12
CA PRO A 65 -11.76 6.95 12.43
C PRO A 65 -12.22 8.29 11.83
N PHE A 66 -11.29 9.18 11.52
CA PHE A 66 -11.57 10.54 11.10
C PHE A 66 -11.43 10.74 9.59
N VAL A 67 -10.41 10.12 8.97
CA VAL A 67 -10.07 10.36 7.56
C VAL A 67 -11.10 9.78 6.60
N GLY A 68 -11.77 8.68 6.96
CA GLY A 68 -12.85 8.11 6.15
C GLY A 68 -14.05 9.05 6.04
N ALA A 69 -14.53 9.53 7.17
CA ALA A 69 -15.61 10.51 7.24
C ALA A 69 -15.23 11.81 6.53
N PHE A 70 -14.01 12.31 6.73
CA PHE A 70 -13.50 13.49 6.07
C PHE A 70 -13.49 13.32 4.53
N ALA A 71 -13.01 12.18 4.04
CA ALA A 71 -12.97 11.89 2.62
C ALA A 71 -14.36 11.75 1.99
N ASP A 72 -15.34 11.17 2.71
CA ASP A 72 -16.71 11.00 2.20
C ASP A 72 -17.55 12.26 2.24
N SER A 73 -17.14 13.25 3.03
CA SER A 73 -17.87 14.53 3.19
C SER A 73 -17.45 15.62 2.23
N ARG A 74 -16.45 15.38 1.40
CA ARG A 74 -15.87 16.37 0.47
C ARG A 74 -15.59 15.75 -0.90
N PRO A 75 -15.55 16.57 -1.97
CA PRO A 75 -15.07 16.09 -3.27
C PRO A 75 -13.66 15.49 -3.13
N LYS A 76 -13.46 14.28 -3.62
CA LYS A 76 -12.21 13.52 -3.44
C LYS A 76 -10.98 14.28 -3.94
N GLY A 77 -11.09 14.99 -5.08
CA GLY A 77 -10.01 15.82 -5.61
C GLY A 77 -9.58 16.94 -4.64
N GLN A 78 -10.53 17.54 -3.90
CA GLN A 78 -10.22 18.55 -2.88
C GLN A 78 -9.52 17.92 -1.66
N VAL A 79 -9.94 16.72 -1.25
CA VAL A 79 -9.29 15.98 -0.16
C VAL A 79 -7.84 15.67 -0.55
N MET A 80 -7.63 15.15 -1.76
CA MET A 80 -6.29 14.84 -2.28
C MET A 80 -5.41 16.09 -2.38
N PHE A 81 -5.97 17.23 -2.84
CA PHE A 81 -5.29 18.52 -2.88
C PHE A 81 -4.82 18.97 -1.48
N LEU A 82 -5.73 18.96 -0.50
CA LEU A 82 -5.42 19.34 0.87
C LEU A 82 -4.39 18.41 1.51
N SER A 83 -4.51 17.12 1.25
CA SER A 83 -3.56 16.11 1.75
C SER A 83 -2.15 16.30 1.22
N ASN A 84 -2.01 16.60 -0.09
CA ASN A 84 -0.70 16.94 -0.67
C ASN A 84 -0.19 18.29 -0.12
N GLY A 85 -1.06 19.23 0.23
CA GLY A 85 -0.69 20.45 0.95
C GLY A 85 -0.10 20.17 2.34
N ILE A 86 -0.68 19.22 3.10
CA ILE A 86 -0.15 18.76 4.40
C ILE A 86 1.23 18.11 4.20
N LYS A 87 1.39 17.24 3.17
CA LYS A 87 2.67 16.60 2.87
C LYS A 87 3.72 17.64 2.47
N LEU A 88 3.36 18.59 1.63
CA LEU A 88 4.23 19.71 1.26
C LEU A 88 4.68 20.50 2.49
N PHE A 89 3.75 20.80 3.41
CA PHE A 89 4.07 21.48 4.64
C PHE A 89 5.06 20.68 5.50
N GLY A 90 4.85 19.37 5.68
CA GLY A 90 5.78 18.50 6.40
C GLY A 90 7.17 18.46 5.75
N CYS A 91 7.22 18.39 4.40
CA CYS A 91 8.46 18.42 3.63
C CYS A 91 9.21 19.75 3.80
N LEU A 92 8.51 20.89 3.71
CA LEU A 92 9.09 22.21 3.92
C LEU A 92 9.50 22.44 5.39
N ALA A 93 8.74 21.92 6.36
CA ALA A 93 9.12 21.97 7.77
C ALA A 93 10.46 21.24 8.01
N MET A 94 10.67 20.07 7.36
CA MET A 94 11.96 19.37 7.38
C MET A 94 13.08 20.21 6.74
N PHE A 95 12.81 20.86 5.61
CA PHE A 95 13.76 21.76 4.93
C PHE A 95 14.17 22.93 5.85
N PHE A 96 13.24 23.51 6.61
CA PHE A 96 13.51 24.60 7.55
C PHE A 96 14.03 24.16 8.93
N GLY A 97 14.47 22.90 9.07
CA GLY A 97 15.18 22.44 10.25
C GLY A 97 14.31 21.78 11.32
N MET A 98 13.04 21.46 11.04
CA MET A 98 12.27 20.59 11.92
C MET A 98 12.90 19.21 11.95
N GLU A 99 12.93 18.59 13.15
CA GLU A 99 13.47 17.24 13.29
C GLU A 99 12.76 16.25 12.34
N PRO A 100 13.53 15.42 11.58
CA PRO A 100 13.00 14.57 10.51
C PRO A 100 11.86 13.64 10.93
N LEU A 101 11.89 13.10 12.17
CA LEU A 101 10.84 12.20 12.67
C LEU A 101 9.47 12.90 12.73
N TYR A 102 9.42 14.11 13.30
CA TYR A 102 8.17 14.87 13.41
C TYR A 102 7.70 15.39 12.06
N ALA A 103 8.62 15.91 11.25
CA ALA A 103 8.31 16.39 9.91
C ALA A 103 7.74 15.27 9.03
N TYR A 104 8.36 14.07 9.08
CA TYR A 104 7.88 12.90 8.35
C TYR A 104 6.56 12.35 8.92
N GLY A 105 6.33 12.51 10.22
CA GLY A 105 5.03 12.25 10.85
C GLY A 105 3.91 13.14 10.29
N ILE A 106 4.18 14.43 10.03
CA ILE A 106 3.24 15.34 9.36
C ILE A 106 2.94 14.86 7.93
N VAL A 107 3.95 14.40 7.21
CA VAL A 107 3.74 13.79 5.87
C VAL A 107 2.87 12.55 5.99
N GLY A 108 3.05 11.72 7.03
CA GLY A 108 2.20 10.58 7.34
C GLY A 108 0.73 10.96 7.57
N ILE A 109 0.45 12.09 8.25
CA ILE A 109 -0.91 12.63 8.39
C ILE A 109 -1.52 12.94 7.02
N GLY A 110 -0.75 13.61 6.16
CA GLY A 110 -1.16 13.89 4.78
C GLY A 110 -1.43 12.60 3.99
N ALA A 111 -0.56 11.59 4.11
CA ALA A 111 -0.69 10.31 3.43
C ALA A 111 -1.92 9.51 3.93
N ALA A 112 -2.15 9.46 5.23
CA ALA A 112 -3.33 8.83 5.82
C ALA A 112 -4.64 9.49 5.37
N THR A 113 -4.65 10.82 5.23
CA THR A 113 -5.80 11.58 4.73
C THR A 113 -6.00 11.41 3.22
N TYR A 114 -4.91 11.27 2.46
CA TYR A 114 -4.92 11.09 1.00
C TYR A 114 -5.51 9.75 0.58
N SER A 115 -5.18 8.69 1.28
CA SER A 115 -5.47 7.32 0.89
C SER A 115 -6.97 7.01 0.72
N PRO A 116 -7.90 7.41 1.62
CA PRO A 116 -9.33 7.19 1.44
C PRO A 116 -9.89 7.90 0.21
N ALA A 117 -9.38 9.07 -0.13
CA ALA A 117 -9.78 9.79 -1.33
C ALA A 117 -9.18 9.18 -2.60
N LYS A 118 -7.91 8.76 -2.56
CA LYS A 118 -7.18 8.13 -3.68
C LYS A 118 -7.92 6.89 -4.20
N TYR A 119 -8.23 5.96 -3.33
CA TYR A 119 -8.90 4.72 -3.73
C TYR A 119 -10.42 4.89 -3.85
N GLY A 120 -11.01 5.73 -3.00
CA GLY A 120 -12.46 5.99 -3.01
C GLY A 120 -12.96 6.64 -4.28
N ILE A 121 -12.16 7.50 -4.90
CA ILE A 121 -12.55 8.19 -6.14
C ILE A 121 -12.78 7.22 -7.31
N LEU A 122 -12.12 6.07 -7.32
CA LEU A 122 -12.27 5.08 -8.40
C LEU A 122 -13.72 4.60 -8.53
N THR A 123 -14.39 4.36 -7.40
CA THR A 123 -15.79 3.92 -7.37
C THR A 123 -16.79 5.02 -7.74
N GLU A 124 -16.36 6.29 -7.67
CA GLU A 124 -17.16 7.45 -8.03
C GLU A 124 -16.94 7.86 -9.50
N LEU A 125 -15.73 7.66 -10.02
CA LEU A 125 -15.36 8.00 -11.41
C LEU A 125 -15.73 6.90 -12.40
N LEU A 126 -15.70 5.61 -11.98
CA LEU A 126 -15.71 4.49 -12.89
C LEU A 126 -16.85 3.50 -12.59
N PRO A 127 -17.50 2.94 -13.61
CA PRO A 127 -18.35 1.77 -13.44
C PRO A 127 -17.58 0.59 -12.86
N LYS A 128 -18.29 -0.32 -12.17
CA LYS A 128 -17.68 -1.46 -11.46
C LYS A 128 -16.82 -2.38 -12.36
N GLU A 129 -17.21 -2.49 -13.63
CA GLU A 129 -16.53 -3.32 -14.64
C GLU A 129 -15.07 -2.88 -14.89
N TYR A 130 -14.77 -1.59 -14.65
CA TYR A 130 -13.43 -1.00 -14.88
C TYR A 130 -12.58 -0.89 -13.61
N LEU A 131 -13.13 -1.21 -12.43
CA LEU A 131 -12.41 -1.03 -11.17
C LEU A 131 -11.15 -1.91 -11.07
N VAL A 132 -11.19 -3.15 -11.59
CA VAL A 132 -10.00 -4.03 -11.59
C VAL A 132 -8.90 -3.43 -12.46
N ALA A 133 -9.25 -2.98 -13.68
CA ALA A 133 -8.29 -2.34 -14.57
C ALA A 133 -7.70 -1.06 -13.96
N ALA A 134 -8.55 -0.22 -13.36
CA ALA A 134 -8.12 1.02 -12.72
C ALA A 134 -7.19 0.76 -11.51
N ASN A 135 -7.53 -0.22 -10.66
CA ASN A 135 -6.65 -0.63 -9.56
C ASN A 135 -5.32 -1.19 -10.08
N GLY A 136 -5.32 -1.95 -11.17
CA GLY A 136 -4.07 -2.42 -11.79
C GLY A 136 -3.16 -1.27 -12.22
N TRP A 137 -3.72 -0.20 -12.81
CA TRP A 137 -2.96 1.03 -13.12
C TRP A 137 -2.44 1.72 -11.86
N VAL A 138 -3.28 1.85 -10.83
CA VAL A 138 -2.90 2.48 -9.55
C VAL A 138 -1.79 1.71 -8.87
N GLU A 139 -1.91 0.39 -8.78
CA GLU A 139 -0.88 -0.46 -8.14
C GLU A 139 0.41 -0.48 -8.97
N GLY A 140 0.33 -0.62 -10.29
CA GLY A 140 1.50 -0.58 -11.16
C GLY A 140 2.27 0.74 -11.04
N LEU A 141 1.57 1.88 -11.06
CA LEU A 141 2.17 3.20 -10.87
C LEU A 141 2.69 3.40 -9.43
N THR A 142 2.03 2.83 -8.43
CA THR A 142 2.50 2.87 -7.03
C THR A 142 3.83 2.12 -6.90
N VAL A 143 3.94 0.93 -7.47
CA VAL A 143 5.20 0.16 -7.47
C VAL A 143 6.30 0.90 -8.24
N ALA A 144 5.98 1.46 -9.41
CA ALA A 144 6.93 2.30 -10.16
C ALA A 144 7.39 3.51 -9.34
N ALA A 145 6.47 4.16 -8.64
CA ALA A 145 6.78 5.30 -7.76
C ALA A 145 7.64 4.90 -6.55
N ILE A 146 7.45 3.71 -5.99
CA ILE A 146 8.29 3.19 -4.90
C ILE A 146 9.73 3.00 -5.40
N ILE A 147 9.91 2.33 -6.54
CA ILE A 147 11.25 2.05 -7.10
C ILE A 147 11.95 3.34 -7.51
N LEU A 148 11.26 4.17 -8.31
CA LEU A 148 11.83 5.44 -8.78
C LEU A 148 12.06 6.42 -7.64
N GLY A 149 11.16 6.46 -6.64
CA GLY A 149 11.32 7.31 -5.46
C GLY A 149 12.54 6.94 -4.63
N ALA A 150 12.78 5.64 -4.44
CA ALA A 150 13.98 5.17 -3.74
C ALA A 150 15.26 5.57 -4.49
N ILE A 151 15.28 5.37 -5.82
CA ILE A 151 16.43 5.72 -6.66
C ILE A 151 16.64 7.24 -6.68
N VAL A 152 15.61 8.00 -7.01
CA VAL A 152 15.70 9.47 -7.12
C VAL A 152 16.01 10.09 -5.77
N GLY A 153 15.32 9.69 -4.72
CA GLY A 153 15.55 10.19 -3.36
C GLY A 153 16.96 9.90 -2.86
N GLY A 154 17.45 8.66 -3.05
CA GLY A 154 18.80 8.28 -2.68
C GLY A 154 19.88 9.00 -3.48
N LEU A 155 19.71 9.13 -4.81
CA LEU A 155 20.66 9.84 -5.67
C LEU A 155 20.71 11.33 -5.35
N LEU A 156 19.57 11.99 -5.24
CA LEU A 156 19.50 13.42 -4.91
C LEU A 156 20.12 13.71 -3.54
N ALA A 157 19.79 12.91 -2.52
CA ALA A 157 20.30 13.06 -1.17
C ALA A 157 21.83 12.85 -1.09
N LYS A 158 22.40 12.03 -1.99
CA LYS A 158 23.86 11.84 -2.06
C LYS A 158 24.60 13.11 -2.54
N PHE A 159 23.97 13.92 -3.37
CA PHE A 159 24.56 15.19 -3.84
C PHE A 159 24.35 16.32 -2.83
N ASP A 160 23.11 16.52 -2.39
CA ASP A 160 22.73 17.55 -1.42
C ASP A 160 21.37 17.23 -0.83
N VAL A 161 21.30 16.98 0.46
CA VAL A 161 20.05 16.57 1.15
C VAL A 161 19.03 17.70 1.17
N GLN A 162 19.46 18.95 1.32
CA GLN A 162 18.56 20.10 1.35
C GLN A 162 17.94 20.34 -0.03
N MET A 163 18.76 20.24 -1.09
CA MET A 163 18.27 20.33 -2.48
C MET A 163 17.32 19.17 -2.81
N ALA A 164 17.61 17.95 -2.33
CA ALA A 164 16.72 16.80 -2.49
C ALA A 164 15.33 17.05 -1.88
N ILE A 165 15.28 17.56 -0.65
CA ILE A 165 14.01 17.89 0.05
C ILE A 165 13.26 18.97 -0.74
N LEU A 166 13.94 19.99 -1.28
CA LEU A 166 13.30 21.06 -2.06
C LEU A 166 12.70 20.53 -3.37
N ILE A 167 13.43 19.66 -4.09
CA ILE A 167 12.91 19.00 -5.31
C ILE A 167 11.68 18.15 -4.99
N ILE A 168 11.70 17.42 -3.87
CA ILE A 168 10.57 16.60 -3.41
C ILE A 168 9.37 17.51 -3.05
N ALA A 169 9.60 18.67 -2.46
CA ALA A 169 8.55 19.65 -2.19
C ALA A 169 7.87 20.10 -3.51
N VAL A 170 8.64 20.30 -4.59
CA VAL A 170 8.09 20.61 -5.92
C VAL A 170 7.24 19.45 -6.45
N LEU A 171 7.61 18.19 -6.22
CA LEU A 171 6.78 17.03 -6.60
C LEU A 171 5.43 17.02 -5.88
N TYR A 172 5.39 17.32 -4.57
CA TYR A 172 4.12 17.46 -3.83
C TYR A 172 3.28 18.61 -4.35
N LEU A 173 3.91 19.76 -4.68
CA LEU A 173 3.20 20.89 -5.26
C LEU A 173 2.58 20.52 -6.62
N LEU A 174 3.33 19.86 -7.50
CA LEU A 174 2.82 19.38 -8.79
C LEU A 174 1.68 18.38 -8.60
N ALA A 175 1.81 17.43 -7.66
CA ALA A 175 0.74 16.50 -7.32
C ALA A 175 -0.53 17.25 -6.86
N ALA A 176 -0.38 18.27 -6.01
CA ALA A 176 -1.49 19.11 -5.57
C ALA A 176 -2.13 19.86 -6.77
N ILE A 177 -1.34 20.41 -7.67
CA ILE A 177 -1.83 21.09 -8.89
C ILE A 177 -2.63 20.11 -9.75
N PHE A 178 -2.15 18.89 -10.01
CA PHE A 178 -2.89 17.88 -10.77
C PHE A 178 -4.20 17.50 -10.12
N ASN A 179 -4.29 17.49 -8.77
CA ASN A 179 -5.55 17.24 -8.07
C ASN A 179 -6.64 18.29 -8.36
N ARG A 180 -6.30 19.50 -8.76
CA ARG A 180 -7.26 20.55 -9.16
C ARG A 180 -7.96 20.26 -10.49
N TYR A 181 -7.35 19.44 -11.34
CA TYR A 181 -7.93 19.02 -12.62
C TYR A 181 -8.84 17.79 -12.49
N ILE A 182 -8.95 17.21 -11.29
CA ILE A 182 -9.92 16.14 -11.00
C ILE A 182 -11.31 16.76 -10.93
N PRO A 183 -12.30 16.24 -11.68
CA PRO A 183 -13.65 16.77 -11.66
C PRO A 183 -14.28 16.67 -10.27
N THR A 184 -15.08 17.67 -9.93
CA THR A 184 -15.87 17.65 -8.69
C THR A 184 -17.05 16.69 -8.86
N LEU A 185 -17.02 15.59 -8.10
CA LEU A 185 -18.07 14.60 -8.08
C LEU A 185 -19.09 14.90 -6.97
N PRO A 186 -20.36 14.48 -7.11
CA PRO A 186 -21.37 14.65 -6.08
C PRO A 186 -20.96 13.98 -4.76
N ILE A 187 -21.26 14.62 -3.64
CA ILE A 187 -21.00 14.07 -2.31
C ILE A 187 -22.17 13.15 -1.94
N ASN A 188 -21.90 11.85 -1.87
CA ASN A 188 -22.93 10.84 -1.56
C ASN A 188 -23.18 10.69 -0.05
N HIS A 189 -22.20 11.00 0.80
CA HIS A 189 -22.31 10.83 2.24
C HIS A 189 -21.93 12.13 2.96
N LYS A 190 -22.90 12.73 3.67
CA LYS A 190 -22.64 13.91 4.53
C LYS A 190 -22.27 13.44 5.94
N ILE A 191 -21.28 14.08 6.55
CA ILE A 191 -20.97 13.84 7.97
C ILE A 191 -22.19 14.19 8.82
N LYS A 192 -22.71 13.20 9.57
CA LYS A 192 -23.88 13.37 10.45
C LYS A 192 -23.52 14.12 11.74
N SER A 193 -22.29 14.03 12.21
CA SER A 193 -21.83 14.69 13.42
C SER A 193 -20.33 15.03 13.33
N LYS A 194 -19.93 16.16 13.90
CA LYS A 194 -18.52 16.59 14.01
C LYS A 194 -17.89 16.17 15.36
N ASN A 195 -18.64 15.49 16.23
CA ASN A 195 -18.13 15.06 17.52
C ASN A 195 -17.15 13.89 17.34
N PRO A 196 -15.91 13.97 17.84
CA PRO A 196 -14.90 12.91 17.73
C PRO A 196 -15.38 11.55 18.22
N TRP A 197 -16.13 11.47 19.31
CA TRP A 197 -16.70 10.21 19.82
C TRP A 197 -17.74 9.60 18.86
N SER A 198 -18.53 10.44 18.22
CA SER A 198 -19.47 9.98 17.19
C SER A 198 -18.72 9.41 15.99
N LEU A 199 -17.64 10.06 15.52
CA LEU A 199 -16.82 9.58 14.41
C LEU A 199 -16.13 8.25 14.73
N LEU A 200 -15.60 8.09 15.95
CA LEU A 200 -15.03 6.83 16.41
C LEU A 200 -16.07 5.71 16.42
N LYS A 201 -17.27 5.99 16.92
CA LYS A 201 -18.39 5.04 16.94
C LYS A 201 -18.85 4.69 15.52
N ASP A 202 -18.97 5.67 14.65
CA ASP A 202 -19.34 5.48 13.24
C ASP A 202 -18.29 4.64 12.50
N PHE A 203 -17.01 4.84 12.77
CA PHE A 203 -15.93 4.01 12.24
C PHE A 203 -16.06 2.57 12.69
N TYR A 204 -16.25 2.33 13.99
CA TYR A 204 -16.43 0.98 14.53
C TYR A 204 -17.63 0.25 13.89
N PHE A 205 -18.78 0.92 13.78
CA PHE A 205 -19.96 0.32 13.13
C PHE A 205 -19.74 0.08 11.64
N SER A 206 -19.09 0.99 10.95
CA SER A 206 -18.74 0.84 9.54
C SER A 206 -17.79 -0.33 9.33
N PHE A 207 -16.74 -0.41 10.15
CA PHE A 207 -15.80 -1.53 10.15
C PHE A 207 -16.52 -2.86 10.40
N ALA A 208 -17.34 -2.94 11.46
CA ALA A 208 -18.08 -4.15 11.80
C ALA A 208 -19.06 -4.56 10.69
N LYS A 209 -19.71 -3.59 10.02
CA LYS A 209 -20.61 -3.85 8.90
C LYS A 209 -19.86 -4.42 7.69
N LEU A 210 -18.69 -3.87 7.37
CA LEU A 210 -17.84 -4.38 6.29
C LEU A 210 -17.28 -5.77 6.61
N ALA A 211 -16.83 -6.01 7.85
CA ALA A 211 -16.32 -7.29 8.31
C ALA A 211 -17.38 -8.39 8.43
N LYS A 212 -18.68 -8.02 8.53
CA LYS A 212 -19.81 -8.96 8.49
C LYS A 212 -20.28 -9.28 7.08
N ASP A 213 -19.99 -8.42 6.11
CA ASP A 213 -20.28 -8.70 4.70
C ASP A 213 -19.26 -9.71 4.18
N ARG A 214 -19.72 -10.83 3.65
CA ARG A 214 -18.87 -11.96 3.29
C ARG A 214 -17.75 -11.59 2.31
N LEU A 215 -18.06 -10.86 1.24
CA LEU A 215 -17.05 -10.41 0.27
C LEU A 215 -16.18 -9.26 0.82
N GLY A 216 -16.75 -8.39 1.65
CA GLY A 216 -16.02 -7.36 2.38
C GLY A 216 -15.01 -7.97 3.36
N GLN A 217 -15.42 -8.98 4.13
CA GLN A 217 -14.56 -9.74 5.05
C GLN A 217 -13.40 -10.41 4.31
N LEU A 218 -13.70 -11.12 3.21
CA LEU A 218 -12.68 -11.76 2.38
C LEU A 218 -11.64 -10.76 1.91
N SER A 219 -12.11 -9.69 1.24
CA SER A 219 -11.21 -8.69 0.67
C SER A 219 -10.38 -8.02 1.76
N LEU A 220 -11.00 -7.65 2.89
CA LEU A 220 -10.31 -7.03 4.02
C LEU A 220 -9.25 -7.96 4.63
N ALA A 221 -9.58 -9.24 4.83
CA ALA A 221 -8.65 -10.21 5.38
C ALA A 221 -7.45 -10.46 4.45
N VAL A 222 -7.71 -10.65 3.15
CA VAL A 222 -6.64 -10.94 2.18
C VAL A 222 -5.78 -9.72 1.90
N THR A 223 -6.34 -8.50 1.81
CA THR A 223 -5.52 -7.29 1.65
C THR A 223 -4.67 -7.02 2.90
N THR A 224 -5.22 -7.25 4.10
CA THR A 224 -4.47 -7.17 5.37
C THR A 224 -3.31 -8.17 5.41
N LEU A 225 -3.59 -9.42 5.02
CA LEU A 225 -2.55 -10.46 4.93
C LEU A 225 -1.48 -10.07 3.91
N PHE A 226 -1.87 -9.58 2.73
CA PHE A 226 -0.95 -9.17 1.67
C PHE A 226 0.02 -8.08 2.14
N TRP A 227 -0.49 -6.99 2.72
CA TRP A 227 0.35 -5.88 3.16
C TRP A 227 1.19 -6.24 4.38
N GLY A 228 0.60 -6.93 5.36
CA GLY A 228 1.31 -7.41 6.54
C GLY A 228 2.40 -8.42 6.19
N ALA A 229 2.06 -9.39 5.34
CA ALA A 229 3.00 -10.39 4.85
C ALA A 229 4.08 -9.78 3.96
N GLY A 230 3.72 -8.88 3.03
CA GLY A 230 4.65 -8.24 2.13
C GLY A 230 5.70 -7.39 2.83
N ALA A 231 5.29 -6.57 3.81
CA ALA A 231 6.20 -5.77 4.62
C ALA A 231 7.17 -6.65 5.44
N THR A 232 6.65 -7.72 6.04
CA THR A 232 7.45 -8.66 6.83
C THR A 232 8.38 -9.49 5.95
N LEU A 233 7.89 -9.98 4.80
CA LEU A 233 8.68 -10.76 3.84
C LEU A 233 9.88 -9.96 3.33
N ARG A 234 9.75 -8.66 3.14
CA ARG A 234 10.89 -7.80 2.76
C ARG A 234 12.04 -7.89 3.78
N LEU A 235 11.73 -7.86 5.08
CA LEU A 235 12.73 -8.00 6.14
C LEU A 235 13.32 -9.41 6.16
N VAL A 236 12.46 -10.41 6.03
CA VAL A 236 12.83 -11.83 5.99
C VAL A 236 13.73 -12.15 4.80
N ILE A 237 13.44 -11.63 3.59
CA ILE A 237 14.26 -11.82 2.39
C ILE A 237 15.67 -11.29 2.60
N ILE A 238 15.83 -10.10 3.20
CA ILE A 238 17.14 -9.50 3.44
C ILE A 238 17.97 -10.40 4.37
N ALA A 239 17.39 -10.82 5.49
CA ALA A 239 18.06 -11.68 6.45
C ALA A 239 18.36 -13.09 5.88
N TRP A 240 17.39 -13.65 5.10
CA TRP A 240 17.56 -14.95 4.46
C TRP A 240 18.63 -14.93 3.36
N ALA A 241 18.66 -13.88 2.53
CA ALA A 241 19.67 -13.77 1.47
C ALA A 241 21.09 -13.61 2.02
N ALA A 242 21.23 -12.89 3.14
CA ALA A 242 22.51 -12.81 3.84
C ALA A 242 22.96 -14.19 4.35
N PHE A 243 22.04 -15.01 4.87
CA PHE A 243 22.35 -16.33 5.41
C PHE A 243 22.51 -17.40 4.29
N ALA A 244 21.55 -17.49 3.37
CA ALA A 244 21.48 -18.60 2.39
C ALA A 244 22.37 -18.37 1.16
N LEU A 245 22.57 -17.11 0.76
CA LEU A 245 23.30 -16.72 -0.44
C LEU A 245 24.62 -16.00 -0.14
N ASN A 246 24.95 -15.77 1.14
CA ASN A 246 26.08 -14.95 1.59
C ASN A 246 26.11 -13.54 0.93
N PHE A 247 24.93 -12.94 0.74
CA PHE A 247 24.80 -11.63 0.12
C PHE A 247 25.02 -10.52 1.14
N GLU A 248 25.74 -9.48 0.73
CA GLU A 248 25.75 -8.20 1.41
C GLU A 248 24.36 -7.53 1.30
N ILE A 249 24.10 -6.58 2.18
CA ILE A 249 22.77 -5.89 2.30
C ILE A 249 22.32 -5.31 0.95
N ASP A 250 23.24 -4.77 0.15
CA ASP A 250 22.94 -4.17 -1.15
C ASP A 250 22.36 -5.20 -2.13
N LYS A 251 22.98 -6.37 -2.24
CA LYS A 251 22.51 -7.46 -3.09
C LYS A 251 21.22 -8.08 -2.56
N ALA A 252 21.11 -8.23 -1.24
CA ALA A 252 19.89 -8.73 -0.60
C ALA A 252 18.71 -7.79 -0.84
N THR A 253 18.92 -6.48 -0.86
CA THR A 253 17.89 -5.48 -1.16
C THR A 253 17.45 -5.55 -2.63
N GLN A 254 18.34 -5.87 -3.56
CA GLN A 254 17.99 -6.06 -4.97
C GLN A 254 17.00 -7.23 -5.17
N LEU A 255 17.07 -8.29 -4.37
CA LEU A 255 16.06 -9.37 -4.40
C LEU A 255 14.66 -8.89 -3.99
N SER A 256 14.58 -7.95 -3.06
CA SER A 256 13.30 -7.32 -2.72
C SER A 256 12.72 -6.51 -3.88
N ALA A 257 13.56 -5.88 -4.70
CA ALA A 257 13.13 -5.18 -5.91
C ALA A 257 12.56 -6.14 -6.97
N VAL A 258 13.07 -7.38 -7.05
CA VAL A 258 12.52 -8.42 -7.94
C VAL A 258 11.06 -8.74 -7.58
N VAL A 259 10.74 -8.84 -6.28
CA VAL A 259 9.33 -9.02 -5.84
C VAL A 259 8.47 -7.85 -6.30
N ALA A 260 8.92 -6.61 -6.09
CA ALA A 260 8.18 -5.41 -6.50
C ALA A 260 7.94 -5.40 -8.02
N PHE A 261 8.94 -5.77 -8.81
CA PHE A 261 8.80 -5.90 -10.26
C PHE A 261 7.78 -6.99 -10.64
N GLY A 262 7.81 -8.14 -9.95
CA GLY A 262 6.80 -9.17 -10.08
C GLY A 262 5.38 -8.66 -9.78
N VAL A 263 5.21 -7.89 -8.70
CA VAL A 263 3.91 -7.27 -8.36
C VAL A 263 3.41 -6.37 -9.48
N ALA A 264 4.28 -5.56 -10.09
CA ALA A 264 3.91 -4.72 -11.23
C ALA A 264 3.42 -5.55 -12.43
N ILE A 265 4.13 -6.62 -12.79
CA ILE A 265 3.72 -7.56 -13.85
C ILE A 265 2.37 -8.19 -13.50
N GLY A 266 2.21 -8.73 -12.29
CA GLY A 266 0.98 -9.36 -11.82
C GLY A 266 -0.21 -8.39 -11.84
N SER A 267 0.01 -7.13 -11.48
CA SER A 267 -1.02 -6.08 -11.53
C SER A 267 -1.49 -5.80 -12.96
N VAL A 268 -0.59 -5.76 -13.93
CA VAL A 268 -0.92 -5.61 -15.35
C VAL A 268 -1.71 -6.83 -15.87
N ILE A 269 -1.30 -8.04 -15.51
CA ILE A 269 -2.03 -9.28 -15.87
C ILE A 269 -3.44 -9.23 -15.27
N ALA A 270 -3.57 -8.90 -13.99
CA ALA A 270 -4.86 -8.79 -13.32
C ALA A 270 -5.78 -7.76 -14.00
N ALA A 271 -5.25 -6.57 -14.28
CA ALA A 271 -5.99 -5.49 -14.92
C ALA A 271 -6.55 -5.88 -16.30
N ARG A 272 -5.83 -6.75 -17.02
CA ARG A 272 -6.20 -7.15 -18.40
C ARG A 272 -7.10 -8.37 -18.46
N TYR A 273 -6.90 -9.33 -17.57
CA TYR A 273 -7.52 -10.68 -17.70
C TYR A 273 -8.50 -11.03 -16.58
N ILE A 274 -8.50 -10.28 -15.45
CA ILE A 274 -9.37 -10.61 -14.32
C ILE A 274 -10.52 -9.60 -14.26
N SER A 275 -11.74 -10.09 -14.33
CA SER A 275 -12.95 -9.27 -14.12
C SER A 275 -13.32 -9.23 -12.64
N MET A 276 -14.10 -8.22 -12.23
CA MET A 276 -14.60 -8.12 -10.88
C MET A 276 -15.41 -9.35 -10.44
N THR A 277 -16.19 -9.94 -11.33
CA THR A 277 -16.97 -11.16 -11.05
C THR A 277 -16.10 -12.39 -10.76
N ASN A 278 -14.84 -12.38 -11.21
CA ASN A 278 -13.87 -13.44 -11.00
C ASN A 278 -12.87 -13.12 -9.87
N SER A 279 -13.08 -12.05 -9.11
CA SER A 279 -12.13 -11.60 -8.05
C SER A 279 -11.89 -12.65 -6.97
N VAL A 280 -12.85 -13.52 -6.69
CA VAL A 280 -12.69 -14.60 -5.70
C VAL A 280 -11.93 -15.79 -6.28
N LYS A 281 -11.98 -16.00 -7.60
CA LYS A 281 -11.30 -17.12 -8.27
C LYS A 281 -9.77 -17.02 -8.28
N VAL A 282 -9.22 -15.89 -7.88
CA VAL A 282 -7.75 -15.71 -7.78
C VAL A 282 -7.16 -16.20 -6.46
N LEU A 283 -7.98 -16.57 -5.47
CA LEU A 283 -7.51 -17.02 -4.15
C LEU A 283 -6.49 -18.18 -4.20
N PRO A 284 -6.61 -19.17 -5.11
CA PRO A 284 -5.59 -20.23 -5.25
C PRO A 284 -4.18 -19.70 -5.55
N LEU A 285 -4.04 -18.51 -6.16
CA LEU A 285 -2.73 -17.88 -6.38
C LEU A 285 -2.04 -17.52 -5.06
N GLY A 286 -2.82 -17.15 -4.03
CA GLY A 286 -2.28 -16.93 -2.69
C GLY A 286 -1.80 -18.22 -2.02
N VAL A 287 -2.44 -19.36 -2.32
CA VAL A 287 -1.97 -20.69 -1.87
C VAL A 287 -0.63 -21.01 -2.52
N LEU A 288 -0.50 -20.81 -3.85
CA LEU A 288 0.77 -20.98 -4.57
C LEU A 288 1.86 -20.05 -4.01
N MET A 289 1.52 -18.80 -3.71
CA MET A 289 2.44 -17.87 -3.09
C MET A 289 2.98 -18.40 -1.74
N GLY A 290 2.12 -18.94 -0.88
CA GLY A 290 2.53 -19.54 0.39
C GLY A 290 3.45 -20.76 0.19
N ILE A 291 3.16 -21.62 -0.78
CA ILE A 291 4.03 -22.76 -1.17
C ILE A 291 5.40 -22.25 -1.61
N PHE A 292 5.44 -21.22 -2.45
CA PHE A 292 6.69 -20.65 -2.95
C PHE A 292 7.53 -20.03 -1.84
N VAL A 293 6.89 -19.34 -0.87
CA VAL A 293 7.60 -18.84 0.31
C VAL A 293 8.19 -19.99 1.14
N CYS A 294 7.44 -21.07 1.37
CA CYS A 294 7.98 -22.26 2.05
C CYS A 294 9.16 -22.87 1.28
N SER A 295 9.09 -22.89 -0.05
CA SER A 295 10.15 -23.51 -0.88
C SER A 295 11.46 -22.70 -0.91
N MET A 296 11.45 -21.43 -0.50
CA MET A 296 12.68 -20.63 -0.34
C MET A 296 13.73 -21.30 0.55
N VAL A 297 13.32 -22.10 1.54
CA VAL A 297 14.22 -22.79 2.45
C VAL A 297 15.19 -23.74 1.73
N PHE A 298 14.78 -24.24 0.56
CA PHE A 298 15.58 -25.19 -0.25
C PHE A 298 16.44 -24.52 -1.32
N VAL A 299 16.36 -23.19 -1.44
CA VAL A 299 17.07 -22.44 -2.48
C VAL A 299 18.43 -22.02 -1.98
N SER A 300 19.47 -22.32 -2.76
CA SER A 300 20.88 -22.00 -2.47
C SER A 300 21.56 -21.17 -3.55
N SER A 301 20.87 -20.86 -4.67
CA SER A 301 21.42 -20.03 -5.73
C SER A 301 20.56 -18.78 -5.98
N TRP A 302 21.19 -17.71 -6.41
CA TRP A 302 20.53 -16.43 -6.60
C TRP A 302 19.52 -16.45 -7.76
N GLU A 303 19.81 -17.24 -8.82
CA GLU A 303 18.95 -17.36 -10.01
C GLU A 303 17.60 -17.97 -9.65
N TYR A 304 17.63 -19.08 -8.90
CA TYR A 304 16.41 -19.71 -8.41
C TYR A 304 15.69 -18.85 -7.38
N ALA A 305 16.43 -18.15 -6.53
CA ALA A 305 15.85 -17.18 -5.59
C ALA A 305 15.12 -16.03 -6.32
N ALA A 306 15.77 -15.42 -7.31
CA ALA A 306 15.17 -14.35 -8.11
C ALA A 306 13.95 -14.82 -8.88
N LEU A 307 14.00 -16.00 -9.51
CA LEU A 307 12.87 -16.57 -10.23
C LEU A 307 11.67 -16.82 -9.29
N LEU A 308 11.92 -17.42 -8.13
CA LEU A 308 10.89 -17.73 -7.14
C LEU A 308 10.25 -16.46 -6.56
N LEU A 309 11.08 -15.47 -6.22
CA LEU A 309 10.62 -14.17 -5.73
C LEU A 309 9.84 -13.39 -6.80
N LEU A 310 10.23 -13.50 -8.07
CA LEU A 310 9.49 -12.93 -9.19
C LEU A 310 8.06 -13.51 -9.26
N PHE A 311 7.91 -14.84 -9.17
CA PHE A 311 6.61 -15.48 -9.17
C PHE A 311 5.78 -15.15 -7.93
N ILE A 312 6.40 -15.09 -6.74
CA ILE A 312 5.72 -14.59 -5.52
C ILE A 312 5.16 -13.19 -5.79
N GLY A 313 5.95 -12.30 -6.40
CA GLY A 313 5.51 -10.96 -6.76
C GLY A 313 4.35 -10.98 -7.78
N ILE A 314 4.44 -11.77 -8.85
CA ILE A 314 3.40 -11.88 -9.88
C ILE A 314 2.08 -12.35 -9.25
N PHE A 315 2.09 -13.42 -8.46
CA PHE A 315 0.88 -13.91 -7.79
C PHE A 315 0.33 -12.91 -6.81
N SER A 316 1.20 -12.19 -6.11
CA SER A 316 0.82 -11.08 -5.21
C SER A 316 0.06 -9.98 -5.95
N GLY A 317 0.57 -9.51 -7.10
CA GLY A 317 -0.10 -8.49 -7.91
C GLY A 317 -1.42 -8.97 -8.50
N MET A 318 -1.47 -10.22 -8.98
CA MET A 318 -2.69 -10.83 -9.49
C MET A 318 -3.76 -11.04 -8.42
N LEU A 319 -3.37 -11.19 -7.15
CA LEU A 319 -4.26 -11.35 -6.01
C LEU A 319 -4.79 -10.01 -5.51
N ILE A 320 -3.90 -9.02 -5.28
CA ILE A 320 -4.26 -7.77 -4.61
C ILE A 320 -5.17 -6.88 -5.45
N VAL A 321 -4.93 -6.79 -6.75
CA VAL A 321 -5.65 -5.88 -7.66
C VAL A 321 -7.16 -6.15 -7.69
N PRO A 322 -7.63 -7.39 -7.98
CA PRO A 322 -9.06 -7.68 -8.02
C PRO A 322 -9.72 -7.62 -6.63
N LEU A 323 -8.99 -7.95 -5.57
CA LEU A 323 -9.52 -7.89 -4.21
C LEU A 323 -9.62 -6.47 -3.68
N ASN A 324 -8.70 -5.57 -4.04
CA ASN A 324 -8.85 -4.14 -3.81
C ASN A 324 -10.09 -3.58 -4.53
N ALA A 325 -10.29 -3.95 -5.80
CA ALA A 325 -11.47 -3.53 -6.56
C ALA A 325 -12.77 -4.03 -5.92
N LEU A 326 -12.78 -5.28 -5.46
CA LEU A 326 -13.92 -5.88 -4.78
C LEU A 326 -14.22 -5.17 -3.45
N LEU A 327 -13.20 -4.89 -2.64
CA LEU A 327 -13.33 -4.18 -1.37
C LEU A 327 -13.86 -2.76 -1.58
N GLN A 328 -13.32 -2.04 -2.56
CA GLN A 328 -13.78 -0.70 -2.92
C GLN A 328 -15.25 -0.71 -3.34
N HIS A 329 -15.65 -1.64 -4.19
CA HIS A 329 -17.04 -1.76 -4.65
C HIS A 329 -18.01 -2.11 -3.52
N ARG A 330 -17.70 -3.14 -2.72
CA ARG A 330 -18.53 -3.54 -1.56
C ARG A 330 -18.60 -2.44 -0.51
N GLY A 331 -17.45 -1.85 -0.19
CA GLY A 331 -17.39 -0.78 0.78
C GLY A 331 -18.14 0.48 0.35
N HIS A 332 -18.05 0.86 -0.93
CA HIS A 332 -18.82 1.98 -1.46
C HIS A 332 -20.34 1.80 -1.27
N ILE A 333 -20.85 0.61 -1.55
CA ILE A 333 -22.28 0.29 -1.41
C ILE A 333 -22.70 0.24 0.06
N LEU A 334 -21.86 -0.34 0.95
CA LEU A 334 -22.26 -0.63 2.32
C LEU A 334 -22.11 0.55 3.27
N ILE A 335 -20.99 1.29 3.17
CA ILE A 335 -20.57 2.24 4.20
C ILE A 335 -20.00 3.56 3.65
N GLY A 336 -19.84 3.66 2.34
CA GLY A 336 -19.13 4.76 1.69
C GLY A 336 -17.66 4.45 1.39
N SER A 337 -17.16 5.00 0.30
CA SER A 337 -15.82 4.67 -0.21
C SER A 337 -14.70 5.09 0.74
N GLY A 338 -14.82 6.28 1.36
CA GLY A 338 -13.80 6.78 2.30
C GLY A 338 -13.73 5.96 3.58
N HIS A 339 -14.87 5.60 4.18
CA HIS A 339 -14.91 4.73 5.37
C HIS A 339 -14.36 3.34 5.08
N SER A 340 -14.66 2.78 3.90
CA SER A 340 -14.15 1.48 3.48
C SER A 340 -12.62 1.46 3.39
N ILE A 341 -12.04 2.44 2.73
CA ILE A 341 -10.58 2.53 2.58
C ILE A 341 -9.90 2.88 3.91
N ALA A 342 -10.52 3.71 4.76
CA ALA A 342 -9.99 3.95 6.09
C ALA A 342 -9.96 2.67 6.95
N ALA A 343 -11.01 1.84 6.87
CA ALA A 343 -11.06 0.53 7.53
C ALA A 343 -10.01 -0.43 6.96
N GLN A 344 -9.81 -0.45 5.64
CA GLN A 344 -8.77 -1.22 4.97
C GLN A 344 -7.38 -0.79 5.44
N ASN A 345 -7.05 0.50 5.36
CA ASN A 345 -5.76 1.02 5.80
C ASN A 345 -5.47 0.72 7.27
N PHE A 346 -6.47 0.86 8.14
CA PHE A 346 -6.34 0.50 9.54
C PHE A 346 -5.96 -0.97 9.71
N SER A 347 -6.68 -1.88 9.05
CA SER A 347 -6.42 -3.32 9.12
C SER A 347 -5.05 -3.69 8.54
N GLU A 348 -4.68 -3.13 7.40
CA GLU A 348 -3.41 -3.37 6.73
C GLU A 348 -2.23 -2.93 7.60
N ASN A 349 -2.29 -1.71 8.16
CA ASN A 349 -1.22 -1.21 9.02
C ASN A 349 -1.16 -1.97 10.37
N LEU A 350 -2.30 -2.40 10.91
CA LEU A 350 -2.34 -3.28 12.07
C LEU A 350 -1.73 -4.66 11.73
N GLY A 351 -2.03 -5.22 10.57
CA GLY A 351 -1.43 -6.46 10.06
C GLY A 351 0.08 -6.34 9.92
N ILE A 352 0.59 -5.22 9.39
CA ILE A 352 2.02 -4.92 9.30
C ILE A 352 2.67 -4.94 10.71
N LEU A 353 2.07 -4.25 11.68
CA LEU A 353 2.60 -4.21 13.05
C LEU A 353 2.62 -5.59 13.70
N ILE A 354 1.55 -6.37 13.57
CA ILE A 354 1.44 -7.70 14.18
C ILE A 354 2.47 -8.65 13.56
N LEU A 355 2.54 -8.74 12.23
CA LEU A 355 3.42 -9.69 11.56
C LEU A 355 4.90 -9.31 11.68
N SER A 356 5.23 -8.03 11.56
CA SER A 356 6.61 -7.56 11.78
C SER A 356 7.03 -7.68 13.25
N GLY A 357 6.09 -7.47 14.19
CA GLY A 357 6.31 -7.72 15.61
C GLY A 357 6.57 -9.21 15.91
N ALA A 358 5.77 -10.11 15.32
CA ALA A 358 5.99 -11.55 15.42
C ALA A 358 7.37 -11.96 14.87
N TYR A 359 7.76 -11.43 13.70
CA TYR A 359 9.10 -11.63 13.15
C TYR A 359 10.19 -11.17 14.11
N THR A 360 10.06 -9.99 14.70
CA THR A 360 11.02 -9.45 15.67
C THR A 360 11.16 -10.35 16.89
N LEU A 361 10.04 -10.90 17.41
CA LEU A 361 10.06 -11.86 18.52
C LEU A 361 10.77 -13.16 18.12
N MET A 362 10.48 -13.71 16.94
CA MET A 362 11.16 -14.93 16.46
C MET A 362 12.67 -14.74 16.38
N VAL A 363 13.15 -13.60 15.86
CA VAL A 363 14.56 -13.25 15.82
C VAL A 363 15.14 -13.10 17.23
N LYS A 364 14.42 -12.40 18.14
CA LYS A 364 14.85 -12.20 19.52
C LYS A 364 15.03 -13.53 20.28
N TYR A 365 14.18 -14.51 20.02
CA TYR A 365 14.28 -15.85 20.61
C TYR A 365 15.25 -16.78 19.88
N GLY A 366 16.01 -16.27 18.92
CA GLY A 366 17.06 -17.02 18.25
C GLY A 366 16.58 -18.09 17.27
N LEU A 367 15.35 -17.98 16.73
CA LEU A 367 14.91 -18.90 15.70
C LEU A 367 15.79 -18.78 14.44
N PRO A 368 16.24 -19.90 13.85
CA PRO A 368 17.03 -19.87 12.62
C PRO A 368 16.20 -19.28 11.48
N ILE A 369 16.84 -18.49 10.60
CA ILE A 369 16.15 -17.75 9.54
C ILE A 369 15.32 -18.65 8.62
N ASN A 370 15.81 -19.84 8.27
CA ASN A 370 15.07 -20.82 7.48
C ASN A 370 13.78 -21.30 8.21
N GLY A 371 13.85 -21.46 9.54
CA GLY A 371 12.66 -21.75 10.36
C GLY A 371 11.65 -20.62 10.31
N ILE A 372 12.11 -19.36 10.37
CA ILE A 372 11.26 -18.17 10.26
C ILE A 372 10.58 -18.14 8.87
N VAL A 373 11.34 -18.32 7.78
CA VAL A 373 10.83 -18.39 6.40
C VAL A 373 9.75 -19.45 6.28
N PHE A 374 10.01 -20.66 6.81
CA PHE A 374 9.07 -21.77 6.73
C PHE A 374 7.78 -21.49 7.52
N ILE A 375 7.89 -21.03 8.78
CA ILE A 375 6.73 -20.67 9.62
C ILE A 375 5.90 -19.59 8.94
N PHE A 376 6.56 -18.59 8.38
CA PHE A 376 5.90 -17.48 7.70
C PHE A 376 5.20 -17.93 6.41
N GLY A 377 5.86 -18.75 5.58
CA GLY A 377 5.26 -19.33 4.38
C GLY A 377 4.08 -20.24 4.73
N LEU A 378 4.20 -21.07 5.76
CA LEU A 378 3.13 -21.94 6.24
C LEU A 378 1.92 -21.14 6.75
N PHE A 379 2.16 -20.05 7.47
CA PHE A 379 1.11 -19.14 7.92
C PHE A 379 0.33 -18.57 6.72
N VAL A 380 1.02 -18.03 5.71
CA VAL A 380 0.39 -17.50 4.49
C VAL A 380 -0.37 -18.60 3.75
N LEU A 381 0.24 -19.78 3.59
CA LEU A 381 -0.38 -20.94 2.95
C LEU A 381 -1.68 -21.32 3.65
N MET A 382 -1.66 -21.53 4.96
CA MET A 382 -2.84 -21.94 5.72
C MET A 382 -3.94 -20.86 5.66
N ALA A 383 -3.60 -19.59 5.83
CA ALA A 383 -4.54 -18.49 5.74
C ALA A 383 -5.24 -18.45 4.36
N MET A 384 -4.48 -18.63 3.27
CA MET A 384 -5.02 -18.62 1.92
C MET A 384 -5.81 -19.89 1.58
N VAL A 385 -5.43 -21.07 2.11
CA VAL A 385 -6.22 -22.32 1.98
C VAL A 385 -7.57 -22.14 2.68
N ILE A 386 -7.58 -21.65 3.93
CA ILE A 386 -8.81 -21.38 4.66
C ILE A 386 -9.70 -20.40 3.89
N ALA A 387 -9.14 -19.29 3.41
CA ALA A 387 -9.86 -18.32 2.59
C ALA A 387 -10.43 -18.97 1.32
N SER A 388 -9.64 -19.77 0.61
CA SER A 388 -10.06 -20.44 -0.63
C SER A 388 -11.19 -21.41 -0.38
N ILE A 389 -11.12 -22.26 0.65
CA ILE A 389 -12.15 -23.24 0.99
C ILE A 389 -13.44 -22.53 1.42
N TYR A 390 -13.33 -21.56 2.33
CA TYR A 390 -14.48 -20.86 2.90
C TYR A 390 -15.29 -20.10 1.84
N TYR A 391 -14.60 -19.51 0.84
CA TYR A 391 -15.24 -18.67 -0.16
C TYR A 391 -15.46 -19.35 -1.53
N SER A 392 -14.88 -20.53 -1.80
CA SER A 392 -15.16 -21.27 -3.04
C SER A 392 -16.52 -21.98 -3.01
N GLN A 393 -17.09 -22.23 -1.86
CA GLN A 393 -18.38 -22.93 -1.70
C GLN A 393 -19.60 -22.11 -2.17
N ASP A 394 -19.43 -20.84 -2.56
CA ASP A 394 -20.53 -19.98 -3.04
C ASP A 394 -20.70 -19.96 -4.56
N ASN A 395 -19.93 -20.72 -5.30
CA ASN A 395 -20.07 -20.84 -6.76
C ASN A 395 -20.83 -22.11 -7.18
N GLN A 396 -21.46 -22.80 -6.27
CA GLN A 396 -22.45 -23.85 -6.52
C GLN A 396 -23.84 -23.36 -6.11
#